data_c2d3339c1d87e6d896a243052a1d8ac3
#
_entry.id   c2d3339c1d87e6d896a243052a1d8ac3
#
_cell.length_a   1.000
_cell.length_b   1.000
_cell.length_c   1.000
_cell.angle_alpha   90.00
_cell.angle_beta   90.00
_cell.angle_gamma   90.00
#
_symmetry.space_group_name_H-M   'P 1'
#
loop_
_entity.id
_entity.type
_entity.pdbx_description
1 polymer ?
#
loop_
_entity_poly.entity_id
_entity_poly.type
_entity_poly.pdbx_seq_one_letter_code
_entity_poly.pdbx_strand_id
1 'polypeptide(L)'
;MSKARLLIVEDDFDISNMLRIYFTGQNYEVDVAPRGMVALEKTRSNLPHLIVLDIMLPDIDGFEVCRNLRTSTRTSHVPIIFLTQKDERSDKLQGLELGADDYITKPFDIEELKLRVQRAITRAEQQSLTDPRSGLPAGRIIEDQLRQIIRKQGWAFMDIRINSFEPFKEVYGFVAGDDVLRFSAMLLGEVVDELGTVNDFIGHAGGDNFVVITTEEAAPNIRKRLKDRFITEVQTQYNFMDREQGYISSSAPDGLNVQNPLMSLAVGIVSPSQHQFADIREITELAAEARRRDTT
;
A
#
# COMPACT_ATOMS: atom_id res chain seq x y z
N MET A 1 -3.17 12.66 6.47
CA MET A 1 -2.19 11.60 6.21
C MET A 1 -1.87 10.94 7.54
N SER A 2 -1.95 9.61 7.63
CA SER A 2 -1.46 8.87 8.80
C SER A 2 0.04 9.12 8.95
N LYS A 3 0.51 9.23 10.20
CA LYS A 3 1.94 9.38 10.46
C LYS A 3 2.66 8.10 10.07
N ALA A 4 3.82 8.21 9.41
CA ALA A 4 4.65 7.05 9.19
C ALA A 4 5.20 6.52 10.53
N ARG A 5 5.19 5.19 10.72
CA ARG A 5 5.64 4.53 11.95
C ARG A 5 7.09 4.11 11.83
N LEU A 6 7.89 4.49 12.79
CA LEU A 6 9.28 4.06 12.94
C LEU A 6 9.40 3.12 14.13
N LEU A 7 10.13 2.03 13.98
CA LEU A 7 10.59 1.21 15.08
C LEU A 7 12.08 1.46 15.27
N ILE A 8 12.47 1.93 16.46
CA ILE A 8 13.86 2.12 16.86
C ILE A 8 14.24 0.93 17.76
N VAL A 9 15.24 0.16 17.34
CA VAL A 9 15.75 -1.00 18.08
C VAL A 9 17.14 -0.64 18.55
N GLU A 10 17.25 -0.28 19.83
CA GLU A 10 18.46 0.28 20.44
C GLU A 10 18.40 0.04 21.95
N ASP A 11 19.41 -0.54 22.52
CA ASP A 11 19.48 -0.85 23.97
C ASP A 11 20.00 0.32 24.81
N ASP A 12 20.77 1.22 24.21
CA ASP A 12 21.17 2.48 24.86
C ASP A 12 19.96 3.41 25.00
N PHE A 13 19.59 3.67 26.27
CA PHE A 13 18.42 4.50 26.59
C PHE A 13 18.58 5.94 26.10
N ASP A 14 19.77 6.53 26.18
CA ASP A 14 19.99 7.92 25.80
C ASP A 14 19.86 8.08 24.29
N ILE A 15 20.46 7.18 23.52
CA ILE A 15 20.36 7.16 22.05
C ILE A 15 18.91 6.91 21.62
N SER A 16 18.26 5.88 22.14
CA SER A 16 16.90 5.54 21.77
C SER A 16 15.89 6.64 22.12
N ASN A 17 16.04 7.28 23.27
CA ASN A 17 15.19 8.39 23.70
C ASN A 17 15.44 9.66 22.87
N MET A 18 16.69 9.99 22.56
CA MET A 18 17.05 11.09 21.66
C MET A 18 16.39 10.89 20.29
N LEU A 19 16.53 9.73 19.68
CA LEU A 19 15.93 9.40 18.40
C LEU A 19 14.40 9.47 18.45
N ARG A 20 13.79 8.93 19.52
CA ARG A 20 12.34 8.98 19.73
C ARG A 20 11.82 10.43 19.78
N ILE A 21 12.46 11.29 20.57
CA ILE A 21 12.05 12.70 20.70
C ILE A 21 12.20 13.41 19.35
N TYR A 22 13.33 13.22 18.69
CA TYR A 22 13.62 13.88 17.43
C TYR A 22 12.61 13.48 16.33
N PHE A 23 12.42 12.18 16.10
CA PHE A 23 11.50 11.71 15.04
C PHE A 23 10.03 11.98 15.36
N THR A 24 9.63 11.95 16.64
CA THR A 24 8.29 12.40 17.04
C THR A 24 8.07 13.87 16.69
N GLY A 25 9.09 14.73 16.89
CA GLY A 25 9.07 16.14 16.47
C GLY A 25 9.00 16.32 14.94
N GLN A 26 9.49 15.34 14.17
CA GLN A 26 9.38 15.29 12.70
C GLN A 26 8.09 14.64 12.19
N ASN A 27 7.07 14.52 13.03
CA ASN A 27 5.74 13.98 12.71
C ASN A 27 5.71 12.46 12.40
N TYR A 28 6.66 11.67 12.93
CA TYR A 28 6.58 10.21 12.93
C TYR A 28 5.89 9.69 14.19
N GLU A 29 5.25 8.54 14.07
CA GLU A 29 4.88 7.69 15.20
C GLU A 29 6.05 6.77 15.51
N VAL A 30 6.61 6.85 16.73
CA VAL A 30 7.87 6.17 17.07
C VAL A 30 7.66 5.17 18.20
N ASP A 31 7.95 3.92 17.89
CA ASP A 31 8.09 2.83 18.85
C ASP A 31 9.57 2.56 19.13
N VAL A 32 9.87 2.15 20.39
CA VAL A 32 11.22 1.78 20.81
C VAL A 32 11.22 0.34 21.32
N ALA A 33 12.22 -0.42 20.91
CA ALA A 33 12.49 -1.78 21.40
C ALA A 33 13.95 -1.86 21.90
N PRO A 34 14.19 -2.12 23.23
CA PRO A 34 15.54 -2.20 23.75
C PRO A 34 16.22 -3.57 23.54
N ARG A 35 15.55 -4.49 22.83
CA ARG A 35 16.01 -5.85 22.57
C ARG A 35 15.48 -6.36 21.24
N GLY A 36 16.23 -7.25 20.60
CA GLY A 36 15.85 -7.85 19.32
C GLY A 36 14.55 -8.65 19.36
N MET A 37 14.35 -9.46 20.42
CA MET A 37 13.10 -10.22 20.58
C MET A 37 11.87 -9.30 20.74
N VAL A 38 12.01 -8.19 21.47
CA VAL A 38 10.94 -7.18 21.62
C VAL A 38 10.63 -6.52 20.28
N ALA A 39 11.66 -6.26 19.46
CA ALA A 39 11.47 -5.72 18.12
C ALA A 39 10.66 -6.68 17.23
N LEU A 40 10.99 -7.97 17.23
CA LEU A 40 10.24 -9.00 16.48
C LEU A 40 8.78 -9.12 16.95
N GLU A 41 8.50 -9.01 18.24
CA GLU A 41 7.15 -9.03 18.79
C GLU A 41 6.36 -7.77 18.35
N LYS A 42 6.98 -6.59 18.47
CA LYS A 42 6.35 -5.33 18.06
C LYS A 42 6.04 -5.28 16.57
N THR A 43 6.90 -5.80 15.71
CA THR A 43 6.63 -5.87 14.27
C THR A 43 5.46 -6.80 13.91
N ARG A 44 5.16 -7.81 14.73
CA ARG A 44 4.00 -8.69 14.56
C ARG A 44 2.69 -7.99 14.92
N SER A 45 2.68 -7.21 15.99
CA SER A 45 1.49 -6.52 16.48
C SER A 45 1.21 -5.23 15.70
N ASN A 46 2.25 -4.48 15.36
CA ASN A 46 2.14 -3.17 14.70
C ASN A 46 3.24 -2.99 13.66
N LEU A 47 2.93 -3.26 12.38
CA LEU A 47 3.92 -3.23 11.30
C LEU A 47 4.48 -1.81 11.10
N PRO A 48 5.80 -1.57 11.28
CA PRO A 48 6.42 -0.27 11.04
C PRO A 48 6.62 -0.01 9.55
N HIS A 49 6.74 1.25 9.19
CA HIS A 49 7.10 1.68 7.84
C HIS A 49 8.62 1.67 7.60
N LEU A 50 9.41 1.69 8.70
CA LEU A 50 10.87 1.56 8.68
C LEU A 50 11.37 1.14 10.06
N ILE A 51 12.46 0.40 10.08
CA ILE A 51 13.16 -0.04 11.30
C ILE A 51 14.57 0.57 11.29
N VAL A 52 14.91 1.28 12.37
CA VAL A 52 16.29 1.69 12.70
C VAL A 52 16.79 0.66 13.70
N LEU A 53 17.86 -0.06 13.38
CA LEU A 53 18.26 -1.27 14.09
C LEU A 53 19.74 -1.24 14.48
N ASP A 54 20.01 -1.28 15.77
CA ASP A 54 21.38 -1.51 16.23
C ASP A 54 21.80 -2.97 16.01
N ILE A 55 23.05 -3.18 15.67
CA ILE A 55 23.65 -4.52 15.54
C ILE A 55 23.94 -5.10 16.93
N MET A 56 24.41 -4.28 17.86
CA MET A 56 24.83 -4.73 19.19
C MET A 56 23.66 -4.69 20.18
N LEU A 57 22.87 -5.74 20.23
CA LEU A 57 21.73 -5.88 21.15
C LEU A 57 22.03 -6.94 22.24
N PRO A 58 21.41 -6.83 23.42
CA PRO A 58 21.78 -7.67 24.58
C PRO A 58 21.24 -9.11 24.53
N ASP A 59 20.31 -9.44 23.63
CA ASP A 59 19.69 -10.77 23.53
C ASP A 59 20.05 -11.50 22.24
N ILE A 60 19.63 -11.00 21.09
CA ILE A 60 19.98 -11.49 19.75
C ILE A 60 20.56 -10.32 18.97
N ASP A 61 21.58 -10.54 18.14
CA ASP A 61 22.19 -9.47 17.36
C ASP A 61 21.25 -8.91 16.29
N GLY A 62 21.52 -7.68 15.84
CA GLY A 62 20.68 -7.02 14.84
C GLY A 62 20.66 -7.73 13.48
N PHE A 63 21.71 -8.50 13.14
CA PHE A 63 21.72 -9.31 11.92
C PHE A 63 20.72 -10.46 12.00
N GLU A 64 20.60 -11.10 13.17
CA GLU A 64 19.61 -12.14 13.41
C GLU A 64 18.17 -11.57 13.38
N VAL A 65 17.96 -10.38 13.96
CA VAL A 65 16.68 -9.65 13.84
C VAL A 65 16.35 -9.40 12.36
N CYS A 66 17.29 -8.87 11.59
CA CYS A 66 17.14 -8.61 10.16
C CYS A 66 16.78 -9.88 9.38
N ARG A 67 17.50 -10.99 9.63
CA ARG A 67 17.25 -12.29 9.00
C ARG A 67 15.82 -12.77 9.27
N ASN A 68 15.38 -12.72 10.52
CA ASN A 68 14.01 -13.08 10.90
C ASN A 68 12.96 -12.23 10.21
N LEU A 69 13.19 -10.92 10.08
CA LEU A 69 12.28 -10.01 9.39
C LEU A 69 12.23 -10.28 7.88
N ARG A 70 13.35 -10.64 7.25
CA ARG A 70 13.42 -10.93 5.80
C ARG A 70 12.81 -12.28 5.41
N THR A 71 12.75 -13.25 6.33
CA THR A 71 12.10 -14.55 6.09
C THR A 71 10.57 -14.50 6.14
N SER A 72 9.98 -13.50 6.77
CA SER A 72 8.53 -13.33 6.86
C SER A 72 8.02 -12.48 5.69
N THR A 73 7.07 -12.99 4.93
CA THR A 73 6.42 -12.26 3.82
C THR A 73 5.80 -10.94 4.26
N ARG A 74 5.35 -10.86 5.51
CA ARG A 74 4.73 -9.66 6.10
C ARG A 74 5.73 -8.55 6.39
N THR A 75 6.99 -8.87 6.71
CA THR A 75 8.00 -7.90 7.15
C THR A 75 9.17 -7.78 6.18
N SER A 76 9.28 -8.68 5.20
CA SER A 76 10.41 -8.73 4.25
C SER A 76 10.60 -7.47 3.43
N HIS A 77 9.54 -6.70 3.21
CA HIS A 77 9.55 -5.45 2.44
C HIS A 77 9.80 -4.19 3.29
N VAL A 78 9.78 -4.32 4.63
CA VAL A 78 10.00 -3.18 5.53
C VAL A 78 11.46 -2.75 5.45
N PRO A 79 11.77 -1.47 5.12
CA PRO A 79 13.15 -1.01 5.05
C PRO A 79 13.82 -1.04 6.43
N ILE A 80 15.08 -1.45 6.44
CA ILE A 80 15.93 -1.56 7.63
C ILE A 80 17.19 -0.71 7.42
N ILE A 81 17.44 0.22 8.36
CA ILE A 81 18.69 0.99 8.45
C ILE A 81 19.44 0.53 9.68
N PHE A 82 20.63 -0.02 9.51
CA PHE A 82 21.47 -0.38 10.64
C PHE A 82 22.14 0.84 11.27
N LEU A 83 22.15 0.89 12.61
CA LEU A 83 23.05 1.71 13.39
C LEU A 83 24.18 0.82 13.92
N THR A 84 25.44 1.19 13.74
CA THR A 84 26.54 0.34 14.15
C THR A 84 27.73 1.14 14.69
N GLN A 85 28.40 0.63 15.72
CA GLN A 85 29.69 1.13 16.17
C GLN A 85 30.87 0.57 15.35
N LYS A 86 30.59 -0.46 14.54
CA LYS A 86 31.63 -1.16 13.78
C LYS A 86 31.80 -0.56 12.40
N ASP A 87 33.01 -0.13 12.13
CA ASP A 87 33.43 0.43 10.84
C ASP A 87 34.09 -0.64 9.94
N GLU A 88 33.98 -1.92 10.33
CA GLU A 88 34.57 -3.02 9.58
C GLU A 88 33.81 -3.25 8.28
N ARG A 89 34.55 -3.31 7.17
CA ARG A 89 34.02 -3.56 5.83
C ARG A 89 33.22 -4.87 5.75
N SER A 90 33.54 -5.84 6.61
CA SER A 90 32.84 -7.12 6.75
C SER A 90 31.40 -6.96 7.22
N ASP A 91 31.14 -6.12 8.24
CA ASP A 91 29.81 -5.93 8.81
C ASP A 91 28.88 -5.19 7.84
N LYS A 92 29.45 -4.24 7.07
CA LYS A 92 28.74 -3.54 5.99
C LYS A 92 28.33 -4.51 4.87
N LEU A 93 29.20 -5.39 4.46
CA LEU A 93 28.92 -6.40 3.44
C LEU A 93 27.88 -7.39 3.94
N GLN A 94 28.01 -7.89 5.17
CA GLN A 94 27.07 -8.82 5.77
C GLN A 94 25.66 -8.21 5.89
N GLY A 95 25.53 -6.94 6.32
CA GLY A 95 24.24 -6.25 6.41
C GLY A 95 23.55 -6.12 5.04
N LEU A 96 24.31 -5.78 4.01
CA LEU A 96 23.80 -5.65 2.65
C LEU A 96 23.42 -7.01 2.06
N GLU A 97 24.21 -8.07 2.30
CA GLU A 97 23.90 -9.44 1.88
C GLU A 97 22.61 -9.98 2.54
N LEU A 98 22.34 -9.56 3.77
CA LEU A 98 21.10 -9.88 4.50
C LEU A 98 19.90 -9.06 4.04
N GLY A 99 20.08 -8.13 3.10
CA GLY A 99 19.00 -7.33 2.52
C GLY A 99 18.62 -6.10 3.34
N ALA A 100 19.55 -5.53 4.13
CA ALA A 100 19.37 -4.19 4.69
C ALA A 100 19.38 -3.13 3.58
N ASP A 101 18.62 -2.07 3.78
CA ASP A 101 18.49 -0.98 2.79
C ASP A 101 19.60 0.05 2.91
N ASP A 102 20.12 0.25 4.13
CA ASP A 102 21.19 1.20 4.41
C ASP A 102 21.84 0.90 5.77
N TYR A 103 22.95 1.58 6.06
CA TYR A 103 23.58 1.55 7.38
C TYR A 103 24.22 2.90 7.70
N ILE A 104 24.35 3.21 8.99
CA ILE A 104 25.00 4.43 9.53
C ILE A 104 25.92 4.04 10.68
N THR A 105 27.13 4.57 10.68
CA THR A 105 28.11 4.35 11.76
C THR A 105 27.93 5.34 12.90
N LYS A 106 28.02 4.87 14.14
CA LYS A 106 28.07 5.69 15.36
C LYS A 106 29.49 6.21 15.57
N PRO A 107 29.71 7.53 15.92
CA PRO A 107 28.66 8.54 16.09
C PRO A 107 28.13 9.05 14.76
N PHE A 108 26.82 9.32 14.69
CA PHE A 108 26.12 9.75 13.48
C PHE A 108 25.55 11.16 13.61
N ASP A 109 25.36 11.80 12.46
CA ASP A 109 24.57 13.03 12.34
C ASP A 109 23.08 12.68 12.24
N ILE A 110 22.25 13.27 13.11
CA ILE A 110 20.82 13.00 13.17
C ILE A 110 20.06 13.49 11.93
N GLU A 111 20.56 14.58 11.28
CA GLU A 111 19.98 15.05 10.02
C GLU A 111 20.30 14.10 8.86
N GLU A 112 21.52 13.51 8.85
CA GLU A 112 21.86 12.46 7.90
C GLU A 112 20.93 11.25 8.07
N LEU A 113 20.74 10.76 9.29
CA LEU A 113 19.82 9.65 9.58
C LEU A 113 18.39 9.97 9.11
N LYS A 114 17.89 11.18 9.39
CA LYS A 114 16.57 11.64 8.94
C LYS A 114 16.43 11.56 7.42
N LEU A 115 17.40 12.07 6.67
CA LEU A 115 17.37 12.04 5.21
C LEU A 115 17.35 10.61 4.67
N ARG A 116 18.11 9.70 5.29
CA ARG A 116 18.10 8.27 4.92
C ARG A 116 16.79 7.59 5.23
N VAL A 117 16.21 7.86 6.41
CA VAL A 117 14.86 7.38 6.79
C VAL A 117 13.81 7.84 5.78
N GLN A 118 13.79 9.14 5.43
CA GLN A 118 12.84 9.67 4.45
C GLN A 118 13.00 9.00 3.08
N ARG A 119 14.23 8.85 2.59
CA ARG A 119 14.54 8.20 1.32
C ARG A 119 14.12 6.74 1.30
N ALA A 120 14.41 6.00 2.38
CA ALA A 120 14.09 4.58 2.47
C ALA A 120 12.57 4.35 2.50
N ILE A 121 11.81 5.16 3.25
CA ILE A 121 10.33 5.09 3.28
C ILE A 121 9.78 5.41 1.90
N THR A 122 10.17 6.53 1.28
CA THR A 122 9.70 6.91 -0.06
C THR A 122 10.01 5.83 -1.10
N ARG A 123 11.20 5.23 -1.04
CA ARG A 123 11.59 4.14 -1.93
C ARG A 123 10.75 2.88 -1.70
N ALA A 124 10.47 2.51 -0.44
CA ALA A 124 9.64 1.36 -0.10
C ALA A 124 8.18 1.56 -0.54
N GLU A 125 7.63 2.76 -0.38
CA GLU A 125 6.31 3.11 -0.90
C GLU A 125 6.25 3.00 -2.42
N GLN A 126 7.30 3.42 -3.13
CA GLN A 126 7.41 3.29 -4.59
C GLN A 126 7.65 1.85 -5.04
N GLN A 127 8.24 1.00 -4.19
CA GLN A 127 8.59 -0.39 -4.49
C GLN A 127 7.65 -1.40 -3.83
N SER A 128 6.61 -0.94 -3.11
CA SER A 128 5.66 -1.85 -2.47
C SER A 128 5.08 -2.82 -3.49
N LEU A 129 5.35 -4.11 -3.30
CA LEU A 129 4.82 -5.18 -4.15
C LEU A 129 3.33 -5.40 -3.93
N THR A 130 2.82 -4.98 -2.76
CA THR A 130 1.40 -5.09 -2.39
C THR A 130 0.95 -3.83 -1.65
N ASP A 131 -0.31 -3.42 -1.84
CA ASP A 131 -0.92 -2.38 -1.02
C ASP A 131 -1.28 -2.95 0.36
N PRO A 132 -0.81 -2.35 1.48
CA PRO A 132 -1.00 -2.91 2.82
C PRO A 132 -2.46 -2.90 3.29
N ARG A 133 -3.35 -2.11 2.69
CA ARG A 133 -4.77 -2.01 3.04
C ARG A 133 -5.59 -3.10 2.37
N SER A 134 -5.37 -3.31 1.07
CA SER A 134 -6.10 -4.30 0.28
C SER A 134 -5.41 -5.67 0.20
N GLY A 135 -4.08 -5.73 0.44
CA GLY A 135 -3.26 -6.93 0.24
C GLY A 135 -2.98 -7.27 -1.23
N LEU A 136 -3.51 -6.49 -2.18
CA LEU A 136 -3.35 -6.74 -3.60
C LEU A 136 -1.99 -6.26 -4.13
N PRO A 137 -1.46 -6.89 -5.19
CA PRO A 137 -0.31 -6.40 -5.93
C PRO A 137 -0.42 -4.93 -6.30
N ALA A 138 0.66 -4.18 -6.16
CA ALA A 138 0.69 -2.74 -6.39
C ALA A 138 1.94 -2.30 -7.16
N GLY A 139 2.01 -1.04 -7.55
CA GLY A 139 3.19 -0.40 -8.10
C GLY A 139 3.87 -1.22 -9.19
N ARG A 140 5.09 -1.67 -8.90
CA ARG A 140 5.95 -2.36 -9.88
C ARG A 140 5.35 -3.66 -10.42
N ILE A 141 4.60 -4.41 -9.61
CA ILE A 141 3.99 -5.67 -10.11
C ILE A 141 2.96 -5.36 -11.19
N ILE A 142 2.15 -4.31 -11.03
CA ILE A 142 1.19 -3.87 -12.06
C ILE A 142 1.93 -3.50 -13.35
N GLU A 143 3.02 -2.72 -13.23
CA GLU A 143 3.82 -2.35 -14.40
C GLU A 143 4.42 -3.57 -15.11
N ASP A 144 4.97 -4.51 -14.36
CA ASP A 144 5.57 -5.74 -14.91
C ASP A 144 4.51 -6.61 -15.63
N GLN A 145 3.29 -6.68 -15.10
CA GLN A 145 2.17 -7.35 -15.78
C GLN A 145 1.79 -6.64 -17.09
N LEU A 146 1.67 -5.32 -17.07
CA LEU A 146 1.39 -4.54 -18.30
C LEU A 146 2.47 -4.74 -19.36
N ARG A 147 3.76 -4.76 -18.99
CA ARG A 147 4.89 -5.04 -19.91
C ARG A 147 4.81 -6.42 -20.54
N GLN A 148 4.29 -7.41 -19.80
CA GLN A 148 4.15 -8.79 -20.30
C GLN A 148 3.01 -8.94 -21.30
N ILE A 149 1.93 -8.16 -21.18
CA ILE A 149 0.72 -8.30 -22.01
C ILE A 149 0.72 -7.38 -23.23
N ILE A 150 1.39 -6.22 -23.20
CA ILE A 150 1.31 -5.19 -24.24
C ILE A 150 1.56 -5.72 -25.66
N ARG A 151 2.40 -6.77 -25.81
CA ARG A 151 2.71 -7.40 -27.09
C ARG A 151 1.83 -8.61 -27.43
N LYS A 152 0.91 -8.97 -26.54
CA LYS A 152 -0.01 -10.10 -26.74
C LYS A 152 -1.34 -9.60 -27.31
N GLN A 153 -2.20 -10.52 -27.68
CA GLN A 153 -3.57 -10.25 -28.14
C GLN A 153 -4.58 -10.88 -27.16
N GLY A 154 -5.85 -10.45 -27.25
CA GLY A 154 -6.95 -11.04 -26.52
C GLY A 154 -7.03 -10.68 -25.03
N TRP A 155 -6.23 -9.72 -24.55
CA TRP A 155 -6.31 -9.21 -23.19
C TRP A 155 -7.17 -7.95 -23.11
N ALA A 156 -7.74 -7.72 -21.97
CA ALA A 156 -8.37 -6.45 -21.59
C ALA A 156 -7.76 -5.95 -20.28
N PHE A 157 -7.53 -4.64 -20.22
CA PHE A 157 -7.17 -3.94 -18.98
C PHE A 157 -8.37 -3.13 -18.51
N MET A 158 -8.70 -3.30 -17.24
CA MET A 158 -9.80 -2.60 -16.58
C MET A 158 -9.22 -1.66 -15.53
N ASP A 159 -9.58 -0.39 -15.59
CA ASP A 159 -9.29 0.64 -14.58
C ASP A 159 -10.57 0.89 -13.78
N ILE A 160 -10.52 0.63 -12.47
CA ILE A 160 -11.70 0.59 -11.59
C ILE A 160 -11.49 1.58 -10.46
N ARG A 161 -12.45 2.48 -10.26
CA ARG A 161 -12.42 3.47 -9.18
C ARG A 161 -13.68 3.44 -8.35
N ILE A 162 -13.54 3.64 -7.04
CA ILE A 162 -14.66 3.82 -6.12
C ILE A 162 -15.10 5.27 -6.14
N ASN A 163 -16.29 5.56 -6.68
CA ASN A 163 -16.90 6.89 -6.61
C ASN A 163 -17.35 7.19 -5.17
N SER A 164 -17.35 8.47 -4.77
CA SER A 164 -17.73 8.95 -3.44
C SER A 164 -16.89 8.37 -2.28
N PHE A 165 -15.69 7.84 -2.55
CA PHE A 165 -14.83 7.26 -1.52
C PHE A 165 -14.25 8.32 -0.56
N GLU A 166 -13.80 9.48 -1.08
CA GLU A 166 -13.29 10.55 -0.22
C GLU A 166 -14.37 11.13 0.71
N PRO A 167 -15.57 11.49 0.23
CA PRO A 167 -16.67 11.87 1.11
C PRO A 167 -17.02 10.82 2.18
N PHE A 168 -16.98 9.54 1.81
CA PHE A 168 -17.19 8.46 2.77
C PHE A 168 -16.14 8.48 3.89
N LYS A 169 -14.85 8.62 3.56
CA LYS A 169 -13.77 8.69 4.56
C LYS A 169 -13.87 9.94 5.45
N GLU A 170 -14.34 11.06 4.93
CA GLU A 170 -14.57 12.26 5.71
C GLU A 170 -15.64 12.04 6.80
N VAL A 171 -16.71 11.32 6.48
CA VAL A 171 -17.83 11.07 7.38
C VAL A 171 -17.58 9.90 8.34
N TYR A 172 -17.07 8.78 7.82
CA TYR A 172 -16.91 7.50 8.54
C TYR A 172 -15.51 7.25 9.10
N GLY A 173 -14.53 8.05 8.67
CA GLY A 173 -13.14 7.97 9.11
C GLY A 173 -12.26 7.03 8.28
N PHE A 174 -10.96 7.11 8.50
CA PHE A 174 -9.95 6.38 7.71
C PHE A 174 -10.03 4.87 7.87
N VAL A 175 -10.38 4.38 9.07
CA VAL A 175 -10.49 2.94 9.34
C VAL A 175 -11.61 2.32 8.52
N ALA A 176 -12.78 2.98 8.48
CA ALA A 176 -13.88 2.55 7.62
C ALA A 176 -13.51 2.60 6.13
N GLY A 177 -12.71 3.59 5.70
CA GLY A 177 -12.16 3.64 4.35
C GLY A 177 -11.28 2.43 4.03
N ASP A 178 -10.38 2.03 4.95
CA ASP A 178 -9.55 0.84 4.78
C ASP A 178 -10.38 -0.46 4.75
N ASP A 179 -11.49 -0.52 5.50
CA ASP A 179 -12.44 -1.64 5.45
C ASP A 179 -13.12 -1.75 4.08
N VAL A 180 -13.50 -0.62 3.48
CA VAL A 180 -14.04 -0.56 2.11
C VAL A 180 -13.01 -1.03 1.09
N LEU A 181 -11.73 -0.65 1.23
CA LEU A 181 -10.68 -1.12 0.31
C LEU A 181 -10.47 -2.63 0.42
N ARG A 182 -10.48 -3.20 1.63
CA ARG A 182 -10.42 -4.67 1.85
C ARG A 182 -11.62 -5.38 1.26
N PHE A 183 -12.81 -4.87 1.52
CA PHE A 183 -14.06 -5.37 0.94
C PHE A 183 -13.99 -5.36 -0.59
N SER A 184 -13.56 -4.24 -1.20
CA SER A 184 -13.44 -4.11 -2.65
C SER A 184 -12.45 -5.10 -3.26
N ALA A 185 -11.31 -5.31 -2.59
CA ALA A 185 -10.30 -6.29 -3.02
C ALA A 185 -10.84 -7.73 -2.98
N MET A 186 -11.59 -8.08 -1.92
CA MET A 186 -12.24 -9.39 -1.79
C MET A 186 -13.29 -9.59 -2.88
N LEU A 187 -14.17 -8.61 -3.09
CA LEU A 187 -15.21 -8.66 -4.12
C LEU A 187 -14.61 -8.80 -5.53
N LEU A 188 -13.53 -8.07 -5.82
CA LEU A 188 -12.79 -8.20 -7.08
C LEU A 188 -12.26 -9.62 -7.27
N GLY A 189 -11.65 -10.20 -6.22
CA GLY A 189 -11.16 -11.58 -6.24
C GLY A 189 -12.28 -12.57 -6.58
N GLU A 190 -13.38 -12.51 -5.84
CA GLU A 190 -14.54 -13.42 -6.04
C GLU A 190 -15.13 -13.32 -7.44
N VAL A 191 -15.31 -12.11 -7.98
CA VAL A 191 -15.91 -11.93 -9.32
C VAL A 191 -14.95 -12.36 -10.42
N VAL A 192 -13.65 -12.10 -10.27
CA VAL A 192 -12.63 -12.55 -11.23
C VAL A 192 -12.49 -14.08 -11.19
N ASP A 193 -12.53 -14.70 -10.01
CA ASP A 193 -12.53 -16.15 -9.87
C ASP A 193 -13.79 -16.81 -10.48
N GLU A 194 -14.97 -16.14 -10.39
CA GLU A 194 -16.23 -16.62 -10.95
C GLU A 194 -16.28 -16.56 -12.49
N LEU A 195 -15.78 -15.47 -13.08
CA LEU A 195 -16.02 -15.11 -14.48
C LEU A 195 -14.77 -15.02 -15.35
N GLY A 196 -13.61 -14.99 -14.74
CA GLY A 196 -12.33 -14.84 -15.39
C GLY A 196 -11.60 -16.16 -15.64
N THR A 197 -10.28 -16.06 -15.71
CA THR A 197 -9.38 -17.20 -15.94
C THR A 197 -8.30 -17.27 -14.86
N VAL A 198 -7.63 -18.42 -14.77
CA VAL A 198 -6.50 -18.63 -13.82
C VAL A 198 -5.29 -17.71 -14.09
N ASN A 199 -5.25 -17.06 -15.25
CA ASN A 199 -4.17 -16.14 -15.64
C ASN A 199 -4.53 -14.66 -15.40
N ASP A 200 -5.70 -14.39 -14.89
CA ASP A 200 -6.14 -13.02 -14.63
C ASP A 200 -5.34 -12.41 -13.47
N PHE A 201 -5.17 -11.11 -13.53
CA PHE A 201 -4.41 -10.37 -12.55
C PHE A 201 -5.28 -9.27 -11.93
N ILE A 202 -5.20 -9.12 -10.62
CA ILE A 202 -5.86 -8.05 -9.86
C ILE A 202 -4.77 -7.26 -9.14
N GLY A 203 -4.85 -5.92 -9.21
CA GLY A 203 -3.92 -5.03 -8.54
C GLY A 203 -4.60 -3.82 -7.92
N HIS A 204 -3.91 -3.17 -6.99
CA HIS A 204 -4.32 -1.90 -6.38
C HIS A 204 -3.40 -0.80 -6.86
N ALA A 205 -3.92 0.09 -7.72
CA ALA A 205 -3.13 1.17 -8.33
C ALA A 205 -2.91 2.38 -7.40
N GLY A 206 -3.44 2.33 -6.18
CA GLY A 206 -3.32 3.36 -5.15
C GLY A 206 -4.62 4.15 -4.93
N GLY A 207 -4.74 4.75 -3.73
CA GLY A 207 -5.94 5.50 -3.34
C GLY A 207 -7.18 4.62 -3.29
N ASP A 208 -8.10 4.89 -4.17
CA ASP A 208 -9.38 4.22 -4.41
C ASP A 208 -9.43 3.49 -5.76
N ASN A 209 -8.26 3.29 -6.40
CA ASN A 209 -8.13 2.71 -7.74
C ASN A 209 -7.65 1.26 -7.70
N PHE A 210 -8.37 0.39 -8.41
CA PHE A 210 -8.00 -1.01 -8.66
C PHE A 210 -7.83 -1.25 -10.16
N VAL A 211 -7.08 -2.30 -10.49
CA VAL A 211 -6.91 -2.73 -11.88
C VAL A 211 -7.15 -4.23 -12.01
N VAL A 212 -7.71 -4.63 -13.13
CA VAL A 212 -7.85 -6.04 -13.51
C VAL A 212 -7.31 -6.22 -14.92
N ILE A 213 -6.50 -7.25 -15.11
CA ILE A 213 -6.09 -7.73 -16.44
C ILE A 213 -6.76 -9.08 -16.63
N THR A 214 -7.55 -9.20 -17.68
CA THR A 214 -8.31 -10.40 -18.02
C THR A 214 -8.40 -10.57 -19.52
N THR A 215 -9.25 -11.45 -20.02
CA THR A 215 -9.50 -11.58 -21.45
C THR A 215 -10.53 -10.55 -21.96
N GLU A 216 -10.46 -10.20 -23.25
CA GLU A 216 -11.43 -9.32 -23.91
C GLU A 216 -12.87 -9.87 -23.78
N GLU A 217 -13.02 -11.20 -23.78
CA GLU A 217 -14.30 -11.87 -23.67
C GLU A 217 -14.90 -11.78 -22.26
N ALA A 218 -14.07 -11.92 -21.22
CA ALA A 218 -14.52 -11.91 -19.82
C ALA A 218 -14.78 -10.49 -19.28
N ALA A 219 -14.01 -9.49 -19.73
CA ALA A 219 -14.04 -8.15 -19.17
C ALA A 219 -15.44 -7.49 -19.09
N PRO A 220 -16.32 -7.56 -20.11
CA PRO A 220 -17.65 -6.98 -20.02
C PRO A 220 -18.55 -7.63 -18.94
N ASN A 221 -18.43 -8.95 -18.77
CA ASN A 221 -19.19 -9.69 -17.77
C ASN A 221 -18.67 -9.41 -16.36
N ILE A 222 -17.35 -9.37 -16.18
CA ILE A 222 -16.71 -8.97 -14.92
C ILE A 222 -17.15 -7.56 -14.54
N ARG A 223 -17.08 -6.58 -15.47
CA ARG A 223 -17.54 -5.20 -15.22
C ARG A 223 -18.97 -5.16 -14.72
N LYS A 224 -19.88 -5.82 -15.42
CA LYS A 224 -21.31 -5.83 -15.06
C LYS A 224 -21.50 -6.44 -13.67
N ARG A 225 -20.94 -7.62 -13.44
CA ARG A 225 -21.07 -8.34 -12.17
C ARG A 225 -20.50 -7.55 -10.99
N LEU A 226 -19.33 -6.92 -11.18
CA LEU A 226 -18.70 -6.07 -10.16
C LEU A 226 -19.60 -4.89 -9.79
N LYS A 227 -20.12 -4.16 -10.78
CA LYS A 227 -21.00 -3.00 -10.52
C LYS A 227 -22.27 -3.43 -9.79
N ASP A 228 -22.93 -4.49 -10.25
CA ASP A 228 -24.17 -4.98 -9.67
C ASP A 228 -23.98 -5.44 -8.21
N ARG A 229 -22.93 -6.22 -7.94
CA ARG A 229 -22.61 -6.69 -6.59
C ARG A 229 -22.17 -5.55 -5.68
N PHE A 230 -21.26 -4.67 -6.16
CA PHE A 230 -20.72 -3.58 -5.35
C PHE A 230 -21.83 -2.67 -4.82
N ILE A 231 -22.76 -2.20 -5.68
CA ILE A 231 -23.86 -1.32 -5.27
C ILE A 231 -24.70 -1.96 -4.16
N THR A 232 -24.90 -3.26 -4.21
CA THR A 232 -25.72 -3.98 -3.23
C THR A 232 -24.93 -4.21 -1.93
N GLU A 233 -23.71 -4.70 -2.04
CA GLU A 233 -22.93 -5.17 -0.90
C GLU A 233 -22.23 -4.04 -0.13
N VAL A 234 -21.82 -2.95 -0.80
CA VAL A 234 -21.20 -1.78 -0.17
C VAL A 234 -22.12 -1.08 0.81
N GLN A 235 -23.42 -1.27 0.70
CA GLN A 235 -24.40 -0.71 1.63
C GLN A 235 -24.19 -1.18 3.09
N THR A 236 -23.57 -2.34 3.29
CA THR A 236 -23.21 -2.83 4.63
C THR A 236 -22.18 -1.94 5.35
N GLN A 237 -21.46 -1.11 4.61
CA GLN A 237 -20.46 -0.17 5.14
C GLN A 237 -21.09 1.12 5.69
N TYR A 238 -22.39 1.33 5.46
CA TYR A 238 -23.12 2.52 5.89
C TYR A 238 -24.01 2.24 7.08
N ASN A 239 -24.29 3.26 7.91
CA ASN A 239 -25.33 3.20 8.91
C ASN A 239 -26.72 3.10 8.28
N PHE A 240 -27.72 2.78 9.10
CA PHE A 240 -29.10 2.58 8.62
C PHE A 240 -29.68 3.84 7.96
N MET A 241 -29.45 5.04 8.55
CA MET A 241 -30.03 6.28 8.04
C MET A 241 -29.50 6.65 6.66
N ASP A 242 -28.16 6.57 6.47
CA ASP A 242 -27.55 6.91 5.20
C ASP A 242 -27.95 5.94 4.08
N ARG A 243 -28.16 4.65 4.42
CA ARG A 243 -28.70 3.68 3.47
C ARG A 243 -30.12 4.01 3.02
N GLU A 244 -30.99 4.32 3.93
CA GLU A 244 -32.41 4.61 3.63
C GLU A 244 -32.56 5.91 2.82
N GLN A 245 -31.74 6.93 3.09
CA GLN A 245 -31.78 8.19 2.35
C GLN A 245 -31.01 8.13 1.01
N GLY A 246 -30.10 7.17 0.84
CA GLY A 246 -29.34 6.97 -0.40
C GLY A 246 -28.17 7.93 -0.64
N TYR A 247 -27.78 8.72 0.37
CA TYR A 247 -26.66 9.66 0.31
C TYR A 247 -26.06 9.88 1.70
N ILE A 248 -24.83 10.43 1.72
CA ILE A 248 -24.17 10.94 2.93
C ILE A 248 -24.02 12.45 2.84
N SER A 249 -24.10 13.13 3.99
CA SER A 249 -23.86 14.58 4.07
C SER A 249 -22.44 14.85 4.54
N SER A 250 -21.63 15.58 3.77
CA SER A 250 -20.31 16.08 4.16
C SER A 250 -20.29 17.60 4.15
N SER A 251 -19.35 18.21 4.87
CA SER A 251 -19.18 19.65 4.90
C SER A 251 -18.16 20.07 3.86
N ALA A 252 -18.57 20.88 2.90
CA ALA A 252 -17.64 21.50 1.96
C ALA A 252 -16.73 22.54 2.67
N PRO A 253 -15.56 22.90 2.07
CA PRO A 253 -14.64 23.89 2.64
C PRO A 253 -15.26 25.27 2.92
N ASP A 254 -16.35 25.61 2.26
CA ASP A 254 -17.14 26.83 2.44
C ASP A 254 -18.22 26.72 3.54
N GLY A 255 -18.29 25.58 4.23
CA GLY A 255 -19.25 25.30 5.32
C GLY A 255 -20.64 24.88 4.84
N LEU A 256 -20.86 24.69 3.55
CA LEU A 256 -22.12 24.19 3.01
C LEU A 256 -22.19 22.65 3.13
N ASN A 257 -23.36 22.13 3.47
CA ASN A 257 -23.61 20.70 3.44
C ASN A 257 -23.79 20.22 1.99
N VAL A 258 -22.93 19.27 1.59
CA VAL A 258 -23.01 18.61 0.28
C VAL A 258 -23.55 17.19 0.46
N GLN A 259 -24.56 16.85 -0.34
CA GLN A 259 -25.08 15.50 -0.43
C GLN A 259 -24.26 14.70 -1.43
N ASN A 260 -23.62 13.64 -0.99
CA ASN A 260 -22.83 12.75 -1.83
C ASN A 260 -23.57 11.41 -1.95
N PRO A 261 -23.78 10.89 -3.17
CA PRO A 261 -24.41 9.57 -3.35
C PRO A 261 -23.59 8.47 -2.67
N LEU A 262 -24.22 7.36 -2.35
CA LEU A 262 -23.50 6.19 -1.84
C LEU A 262 -22.46 5.73 -2.87
N MET A 263 -21.42 5.04 -2.39
CA MET A 263 -20.32 4.57 -3.23
C MET A 263 -20.82 3.68 -4.37
N SER A 264 -20.19 3.83 -5.52
CA SER A 264 -20.39 3.01 -6.72
C SER A 264 -19.06 2.78 -7.41
N LEU A 265 -19.01 1.91 -8.43
CA LEU A 265 -17.80 1.71 -9.23
C LEU A 265 -17.91 2.39 -10.58
N ALA A 266 -16.85 3.10 -10.96
CA ALA A 266 -16.59 3.51 -12.35
C ALA A 266 -15.53 2.57 -12.93
N VAL A 267 -15.77 2.03 -14.14
CA VAL A 267 -14.92 1.00 -14.76
C VAL A 267 -14.64 1.35 -16.21
N GLY A 268 -13.38 1.66 -16.52
CA GLY A 268 -12.88 1.80 -17.88
C GLY A 268 -12.26 0.50 -18.38
N ILE A 269 -12.53 0.11 -19.64
CA ILE A 269 -11.97 -1.07 -20.28
C ILE A 269 -11.28 -0.65 -21.56
N VAL A 270 -10.06 -1.15 -21.76
CA VAL A 270 -9.30 -1.02 -23.02
C VAL A 270 -8.70 -2.37 -23.41
N SER A 271 -8.52 -2.58 -24.71
CA SER A 271 -7.99 -3.81 -25.26
C SER A 271 -7.27 -3.59 -26.59
N PRO A 272 -6.36 -4.50 -27.01
CA PRO A 272 -5.63 -4.39 -28.26
C PRO A 272 -6.52 -4.50 -29.51
N SER A 273 -7.73 -5.06 -29.41
CA SER A 273 -8.71 -5.05 -30.52
C SER A 273 -9.27 -3.67 -30.80
N GLN A 274 -9.28 -2.77 -29.80
CA GLN A 274 -9.81 -1.42 -29.91
C GLN A 274 -8.73 -0.38 -30.23
N HIS A 275 -7.48 -0.62 -29.76
CA HIS A 275 -6.37 0.31 -29.91
C HIS A 275 -5.02 -0.41 -29.89
N GLN A 276 -4.06 0.04 -30.71
CA GLN A 276 -2.68 -0.40 -30.63
C GLN A 276 -1.89 0.48 -29.68
N PHE A 277 -1.42 -0.09 -28.59
CA PHE A 277 -0.71 0.63 -27.54
C PHE A 277 0.80 0.70 -27.84
N ALA A 278 1.37 1.92 -27.80
CA ALA A 278 2.80 2.14 -27.98
C ALA A 278 3.59 1.78 -26.72
N ASP A 279 3.04 2.10 -25.55
CA ASP A 279 3.64 1.81 -24.25
C ASP A 279 2.59 1.56 -23.15
N ILE A 280 3.05 1.20 -21.94
CA ILE A 280 2.17 0.89 -20.81
C ILE A 280 1.44 2.12 -20.25
N ARG A 281 1.94 3.34 -20.46
CA ARG A 281 1.31 4.58 -20.00
C ARG A 281 0.05 4.84 -20.81
N GLU A 282 0.12 4.63 -22.12
CA GLU A 282 -1.03 4.78 -23.00
C GLU A 282 -2.18 3.84 -22.61
N ILE A 283 -1.88 2.61 -22.15
CA ILE A 283 -2.90 1.68 -21.62
C ILE A 283 -3.63 2.32 -20.44
N THR A 284 -2.87 2.81 -19.47
CA THR A 284 -3.45 3.38 -18.23
C THR A 284 -4.18 4.70 -18.47
N GLU A 285 -3.67 5.55 -19.37
CA GLU A 285 -4.29 6.82 -19.70
C GLU A 285 -5.63 6.63 -20.43
N LEU A 286 -5.68 5.76 -21.43
CA LEU A 286 -6.90 5.47 -22.19
C LEU A 286 -7.93 4.73 -21.32
N ALA A 287 -7.50 3.82 -20.42
CA ALA A 287 -8.40 3.17 -19.50
C ALA A 287 -9.01 4.17 -18.49
N ALA A 288 -8.20 5.11 -17.98
CA ALA A 288 -8.70 6.17 -17.10
C ALA A 288 -9.64 7.13 -17.85
N GLU A 289 -9.43 7.38 -19.13
CA GLU A 289 -10.36 8.15 -19.97
C GLU A 289 -11.68 7.39 -20.19
N ALA A 290 -11.60 6.09 -20.51
CA ALA A 290 -12.78 5.24 -20.65
C ALA A 290 -13.58 5.18 -19.34
N ARG A 291 -12.90 5.08 -18.17
CA ARG A 291 -13.54 5.11 -16.86
C ARG A 291 -14.26 6.44 -16.58
N ARG A 292 -13.68 7.58 -16.97
CA ARG A 292 -14.34 8.90 -16.79
C ARG A 292 -15.65 9.03 -17.59
N ARG A 293 -15.80 8.26 -18.66
CA ARG A 293 -17.04 8.21 -19.46
C ARG A 293 -18.05 7.21 -18.88
N ASP A 294 -17.66 6.38 -17.95
CA ASP A 294 -18.54 5.41 -17.24
C ASP A 294 -19.28 6.11 -16.09
N THR A 295 -20.24 6.94 -16.43
CA THR A 295 -21.01 7.77 -15.50
C THR A 295 -22.26 7.11 -14.93
N THR A 296 -22.40 5.80 -15.12
CA THR A 296 -23.59 5.02 -14.64
C THR A 296 -23.20 3.73 -13.95
#